data_66039095e2c9691a3921caf13e9a28cf
#
_entry.id   66039095e2c9691a3921caf13e9a28cf
#
_cell.length_a   1.000
_cell.length_b   1.000
_cell.length_c   1.000
_cell.angle_alpha   90.00
_cell.angle_beta   90.00
_cell.angle_gamma   90.00
#
_symmetry.space_group_name_H-M   'P 1'
#
loop_
_entity.id
_entity.type
_entity.pdbx_description
1 polymer ?
#
loop_
_entity_poly.entity_id
_entity_poly.type
_entity_poly.pdbx_seq_one_letter_code
_entity_poly.pdbx_strand_id
1 'polypeptide(L)'
;MIKNLSKTFPSLLLILFALIMLLAGCESPESSLVFSSHRNGNLDIYSINPVTLEEVNLTNSRYDESNPTVAKSGNEIVFITKDVNRYSIETMAISGGPRTQLTNNSNDLPLFSNIEWSPISDRLSFIQSITSTPAKSGLYIVETNDSNPMRLTSLKVHTGGNWSKDGSRVVFTVEDTYQQGTYVRNPNGVNEYRLTTTIDSNPMWSPVANKIAYVSETNYSPDIYLMDDDGSNIKRLTNDAYIKSNVSWSPDGRYILFVSRHSCWDPVDLLKHCSDAMEKRETSEELDPDIYDPEIYIVDTRQDNPEPNQLTHNSVLDEDPVWSPDGSKIAFVSYLDGDAEIFTMSATGSNQQRLTNNIYEDVNPSW
;
A
#
# COMPACT_ATOMS: atom_id res chain seq x y z
N MET A 1 -6.95 -63.04 48.35
CA MET A 1 -7.04 -61.61 48.71
C MET A 1 -6.41 -60.80 47.62
N ILE A 2 -7.21 -60.44 46.64
CA ILE A 2 -6.80 -59.50 45.55
C ILE A 2 -7.84 -58.42 45.56
N LYS A 3 -7.48 -57.21 45.97
CA LYS A 3 -8.31 -55.99 45.82
C LYS A 3 -7.41 -54.80 45.49
N ASN A 4 -7.84 -54.09 44.44
CA ASN A 4 -7.52 -52.69 44.10
C ASN A 4 -6.21 -52.42 43.37
N LEU A 5 -6.29 -52.53 42.03
CA LEU A 5 -5.52 -51.71 41.10
C LEU A 5 -6.47 -51.27 39.98
N SER A 6 -7.19 -50.17 40.20
CA SER A 6 -7.89 -49.42 39.13
C SER A 6 -8.32 -48.05 39.67
N LYS A 7 -7.56 -47.02 39.40
CA LYS A 7 -7.97 -45.61 39.35
C LYS A 7 -6.77 -44.66 39.35
N THR A 8 -6.03 -44.52 38.26
CA THR A 8 -5.19 -43.33 38.06
C THR A 8 -4.77 -43.12 36.58
N PHE A 9 -5.66 -43.29 35.58
CA PHE A 9 -5.30 -43.05 34.19
C PHE A 9 -6.25 -42.17 33.34
N PRO A 10 -7.13 -41.29 33.90
CA PRO A 10 -7.78 -40.31 33.03
C PRO A 10 -7.20 -38.89 33.13
N SER A 11 -6.40 -38.54 34.17
CA SER A 11 -5.97 -37.16 34.39
C SER A 11 -4.74 -36.75 33.54
N LEU A 12 -3.88 -37.71 33.19
CA LEU A 12 -2.69 -37.42 32.38
C LEU A 12 -3.02 -37.15 30.89
N LEU A 13 -4.05 -37.85 30.37
CA LEU A 13 -4.52 -37.69 28.98
C LEU A 13 -5.25 -36.33 28.78
N LEU A 14 -6.02 -35.93 29.79
CA LEU A 14 -6.70 -34.61 29.76
C LEU A 14 -5.70 -33.45 29.90
N ILE A 15 -4.62 -33.58 30.67
CA ILE A 15 -3.58 -32.58 30.81
C ILE A 15 -2.75 -32.50 29.51
N LEU A 16 -2.48 -33.63 28.84
CA LEU A 16 -1.78 -33.63 27.56
C LEU A 16 -2.63 -33.03 26.45
N PHE A 17 -3.95 -33.27 26.43
CA PHE A 17 -4.87 -32.62 25.48
C PHE A 17 -5.04 -31.11 25.76
N ALA A 18 -5.09 -30.69 27.04
CA ALA A 18 -5.10 -29.29 27.40
C ALA A 18 -3.76 -28.58 27.07
N LEU A 19 -2.64 -29.26 27.20
CA LEU A 19 -1.32 -28.72 26.84
C LEU A 19 -1.12 -28.62 25.31
N ILE A 20 -1.69 -29.58 24.54
CA ILE A 20 -1.69 -29.52 23.07
C ILE A 20 -2.63 -28.41 22.58
N MET A 21 -3.76 -28.16 23.24
CA MET A 21 -4.66 -27.04 22.95
C MET A 21 -4.06 -25.68 23.37
N LEU A 22 -3.20 -25.63 24.41
CA LEU A 22 -2.49 -24.40 24.78
C LEU A 22 -1.27 -24.10 23.91
N LEU A 23 -0.72 -25.10 23.22
CA LEU A 23 0.37 -24.92 22.25
C LEU A 23 -0.15 -24.70 20.81
N ALA A 24 -1.42 -24.99 20.55
CA ALA A 24 -2.11 -24.69 19.28
C ALA A 24 -2.84 -23.34 19.28
N GLY A 25 -2.68 -22.50 20.30
CA GLY A 25 -3.50 -21.32 20.49
C GLY A 25 -2.76 -20.07 20.90
N CYS A 26 -1.76 -19.65 20.12
CA CYS A 26 -1.33 -18.26 20.03
C CYS A 26 -0.68 -18.00 18.66
N GLU A 27 -1.29 -18.51 17.61
CA GLU A 27 -1.22 -17.80 16.35
C GLU A 27 -2.15 -16.62 16.53
N SER A 28 -1.61 -15.40 16.53
CA SER A 28 -2.42 -14.19 16.32
C SER A 28 -3.32 -14.49 15.12
N PRO A 29 -4.65 -14.25 15.18
CA PRO A 29 -5.48 -14.44 14.01
C PRO A 29 -4.80 -13.70 12.86
N GLU A 30 -4.34 -14.43 11.83
CA GLU A 30 -3.73 -13.81 10.67
C GLU A 30 -4.77 -12.80 10.19
N SER A 31 -4.39 -11.53 10.18
CA SER A 31 -5.29 -10.45 9.78
C SER A 31 -5.79 -10.72 8.36
N SER A 32 -7.09 -10.61 8.15
CA SER A 32 -7.67 -10.77 6.82
C SER A 32 -7.08 -9.73 5.87
N LEU A 33 -6.70 -10.17 4.69
CA LEU A 33 -6.34 -9.30 3.58
C LEU A 33 -7.63 -8.80 2.93
N VAL A 34 -7.71 -7.52 2.59
CA VAL A 34 -8.81 -6.94 1.82
C VAL A 34 -8.34 -6.52 0.44
N PHE A 35 -9.22 -6.56 -0.54
CA PHE A 35 -8.92 -6.20 -1.93
C PHE A 35 -10.19 -5.79 -2.68
N SER A 36 -10.03 -5.17 -3.86
CA SER A 36 -11.14 -4.82 -4.76
C SER A 36 -11.30 -5.91 -5.82
N SER A 37 -12.54 -6.33 -6.11
CA SER A 37 -12.85 -7.36 -7.11
C SER A 37 -14.07 -7.03 -7.95
N HIS A 38 -14.01 -7.36 -9.24
CA HIS A 38 -15.07 -7.04 -10.24
C HIS A 38 -16.08 -8.18 -10.46
N ARG A 39 -16.23 -9.10 -9.51
CA ARG A 39 -16.97 -10.38 -9.67
C ARG A 39 -18.47 -10.26 -9.88
N ASN A 40 -19.11 -9.22 -9.39
CA ASN A 40 -20.58 -9.04 -9.41
C ASN A 40 -21.06 -7.99 -10.42
N GLY A 41 -20.20 -7.60 -11.40
CA GLY A 41 -20.54 -6.62 -12.43
C GLY A 41 -20.24 -5.16 -12.04
N ASN A 42 -19.75 -4.94 -10.83
CA ASN A 42 -19.17 -3.71 -10.29
C ASN A 42 -18.01 -4.09 -9.36
N LEU A 43 -17.18 -3.11 -8.98
CA LEU A 43 -16.14 -3.33 -7.99
C LEU A 43 -16.75 -3.40 -6.59
N ASP A 44 -16.49 -4.49 -5.88
CA ASP A 44 -16.80 -4.67 -4.46
C ASP A 44 -15.50 -4.88 -3.66
N ILE A 45 -15.54 -4.57 -2.36
CA ILE A 45 -14.45 -4.92 -1.44
C ILE A 45 -14.68 -6.32 -0.90
N TYR A 46 -13.66 -7.16 -1.05
CA TYR A 46 -13.61 -8.52 -0.51
C TYR A 46 -12.57 -8.60 0.60
N SER A 47 -12.77 -9.53 1.50
CA SER A 47 -11.72 -10.01 2.41
C SER A 47 -11.40 -11.46 2.10
N ILE A 48 -10.13 -11.84 2.28
CA ILE A 48 -9.66 -13.21 2.20
C ILE A 48 -8.80 -13.55 3.41
N ASN A 49 -9.00 -14.75 3.95
CA ASN A 49 -8.08 -15.30 4.94
C ASN A 49 -6.91 -15.97 4.19
N PRO A 50 -5.65 -15.51 4.37
CA PRO A 50 -4.51 -16.01 3.58
C PRO A 50 -4.09 -17.45 3.92
N VAL A 51 -4.70 -18.07 4.94
CA VAL A 51 -4.44 -19.47 5.35
C VAL A 51 -5.55 -20.40 4.87
N THR A 52 -6.81 -20.06 5.18
CA THR A 52 -7.96 -20.89 4.83
C THR A 52 -8.48 -20.65 3.42
N LEU A 53 -8.08 -19.55 2.78
CA LEU A 53 -8.57 -19.05 1.50
C LEU A 53 -10.08 -18.78 1.49
N GLU A 54 -10.68 -18.57 2.66
CA GLU A 54 -12.09 -18.20 2.78
C GLU A 54 -12.24 -16.71 2.39
N GLU A 55 -13.10 -16.47 1.42
CA GLU A 55 -13.40 -15.14 0.90
C GLU A 55 -14.79 -14.66 1.32
N VAL A 56 -14.90 -13.36 1.64
CA VAL A 56 -16.17 -12.72 1.98
C VAL A 56 -16.31 -11.39 1.23
N ASN A 57 -17.43 -11.21 0.51
CA ASN A 57 -17.78 -9.89 -0.05
C ASN A 57 -18.28 -9.00 1.10
N LEU A 58 -17.55 -7.93 1.41
CA LEU A 58 -17.84 -7.02 2.52
C LEU A 58 -18.85 -5.94 2.14
N THR A 59 -18.85 -5.48 0.89
CA THR A 59 -19.66 -4.35 0.46
C THR A 59 -20.93 -4.75 -0.25
N ASN A 60 -20.90 -5.70 -1.17
CA ASN A 60 -22.02 -6.29 -1.89
C ASN A 60 -23.08 -5.24 -2.31
N SER A 61 -22.66 -4.21 -3.02
CA SER A 61 -23.49 -3.08 -3.39
C SER A 61 -23.70 -2.99 -4.91
N ARG A 62 -24.41 -1.96 -5.35
CA ARG A 62 -24.56 -1.62 -6.78
C ARG A 62 -23.56 -0.56 -7.26
N TYR A 63 -22.71 -0.07 -6.37
CA TYR A 63 -21.73 0.95 -6.63
C TYR A 63 -20.36 0.31 -6.84
N ASP A 64 -19.42 1.04 -7.46
CA ASP A 64 -18.03 0.62 -7.48
C ASP A 64 -17.35 1.02 -6.17
N GLU A 65 -16.83 0.08 -5.41
CA GLU A 65 -15.98 0.31 -4.24
C GLU A 65 -14.54 -0.14 -4.53
N SER A 66 -13.59 0.73 -4.25
CA SER A 66 -12.18 0.50 -4.59
C SER A 66 -11.19 1.06 -3.58
N ASN A 67 -9.93 0.67 -3.72
CA ASN A 67 -8.82 1.16 -2.91
C ASN A 67 -9.05 1.00 -1.40
N PRO A 68 -9.34 -0.21 -0.92
CA PRO A 68 -9.49 -0.44 0.51
C PRO A 68 -8.17 -0.22 1.23
N THR A 69 -8.22 0.38 2.41
CA THR A 69 -7.06 0.53 3.29
C THR A 69 -7.45 0.13 4.70
N VAL A 70 -6.73 -0.83 5.28
CA VAL A 70 -6.99 -1.33 6.62
C VAL A 70 -6.41 -0.39 7.66
N ALA A 71 -7.19 -0.06 8.69
CA ALA A 71 -6.69 0.70 9.83
C ALA A 71 -5.62 -0.10 10.58
N LYS A 72 -4.65 0.59 11.20
CA LYS A 72 -3.59 -0.06 11.98
C LYS A 72 -4.10 -0.95 13.12
N SER A 73 -5.32 -0.69 13.61
CA SER A 73 -6.00 -1.54 14.60
C SER A 73 -6.45 -2.89 14.03
N GLY A 74 -6.50 -3.04 12.70
CA GLY A 74 -7.03 -4.22 12.01
C GLY A 74 -8.55 -4.38 12.06
N ASN A 75 -9.29 -3.43 12.64
CA ASN A 75 -10.72 -3.57 12.89
C ASN A 75 -11.61 -2.80 11.89
N GLU A 76 -11.06 -1.90 11.14
CA GLU A 76 -11.80 -0.98 10.27
C GLU A 76 -11.10 -0.83 8.92
N ILE A 77 -11.89 -0.62 7.88
CA ILE A 77 -11.42 -0.31 6.54
C ILE A 77 -11.99 1.01 6.07
N VAL A 78 -11.24 1.73 5.27
CA VAL A 78 -11.68 2.87 4.47
C VAL A 78 -11.58 2.51 3.00
N PHE A 79 -12.49 3.00 2.17
CA PHE A 79 -12.51 2.74 0.73
C PHE A 79 -13.18 3.91 -0.01
N ILE A 80 -13.02 3.93 -1.32
CA ILE A 80 -13.66 4.89 -2.21
C ILE A 80 -14.92 4.24 -2.79
N THR A 81 -16.07 4.90 -2.65
CA THR A 81 -17.32 4.53 -3.31
C THR A 81 -17.58 5.46 -4.49
N LYS A 82 -17.92 4.90 -5.66
CA LYS A 82 -18.30 5.61 -6.87
C LYS A 82 -19.75 5.29 -7.25
N ASP A 83 -20.61 6.27 -7.21
CA ASP A 83 -22.00 6.23 -7.70
C ASP A 83 -22.13 7.08 -8.96
N VAL A 84 -22.44 6.51 -10.08
CA VAL A 84 -22.62 7.10 -11.44
C VAL A 84 -21.66 8.27 -11.73
N ASN A 85 -21.78 9.38 -11.01
CA ASN A 85 -20.97 10.61 -11.16
C ASN A 85 -20.51 11.18 -9.80
N ARG A 86 -20.46 10.40 -8.75
CA ARG A 86 -20.09 10.87 -7.41
C ARG A 86 -19.09 9.93 -6.78
N TYR A 87 -18.08 10.51 -6.18
CA TYR A 87 -17.11 9.76 -5.38
C TYR A 87 -17.23 10.16 -3.92
N SER A 88 -17.16 9.21 -3.02
CA SER A 88 -17.09 9.43 -1.57
C SER A 88 -16.03 8.55 -0.95
N ILE A 89 -15.48 8.98 0.17
CA ILE A 89 -14.69 8.14 1.06
C ILE A 89 -15.65 7.64 2.14
N GLU A 90 -15.67 6.32 2.33
CA GLU A 90 -16.51 5.63 3.31
C GLU A 90 -15.65 4.73 4.19
N THR A 91 -16.10 4.48 5.41
CA THR A 91 -15.49 3.53 6.33
C THR A 91 -16.52 2.53 6.85
N MET A 92 -16.03 1.34 7.23
CA MET A 92 -16.81 0.29 7.85
C MET A 92 -15.92 -0.65 8.66
N ALA A 93 -16.52 -1.46 9.53
CA ALA A 93 -15.79 -2.52 10.20
C ALA A 93 -15.28 -3.57 9.19
N ILE A 94 -14.09 -4.13 9.41
CA ILE A 94 -13.52 -5.19 8.55
C ILE A 94 -14.38 -6.47 8.55
N SER A 95 -15.21 -6.66 9.56
CA SER A 95 -16.20 -7.76 9.62
C SER A 95 -17.47 -7.50 8.79
N GLY A 96 -17.53 -6.39 8.06
CA GLY A 96 -18.73 -5.93 7.37
C GLY A 96 -19.69 -5.16 8.28
N GLY A 97 -20.81 -4.67 7.70
CA GLY A 97 -21.87 -3.99 8.45
C GLY A 97 -22.14 -2.55 7.99
N PRO A 98 -22.60 -1.67 8.88
CA PRO A 98 -22.94 -0.29 8.53
C PRO A 98 -21.73 0.48 8.01
N ARG A 99 -21.98 1.35 7.02
CA ARG A 99 -20.98 2.25 6.44
C ARG A 99 -21.14 3.66 6.99
N THR A 100 -20.04 4.36 7.16
CA THR A 100 -20.02 5.79 7.51
C THR A 100 -19.38 6.56 6.37
N GLN A 101 -20.11 7.51 5.80
CA GLN A 101 -19.57 8.39 4.76
C GLN A 101 -18.81 9.54 5.40
N LEU A 102 -17.54 9.71 5.02
CA LEU A 102 -16.62 10.70 5.58
C LEU A 102 -16.53 11.98 4.75
N THR A 103 -16.87 11.92 3.47
CA THR A 103 -16.85 13.09 2.57
C THR A 103 -18.22 13.39 2.01
N ASN A 104 -18.58 14.67 1.95
CA ASN A 104 -19.83 15.09 1.34
C ASN A 104 -19.75 14.98 -0.19
N ASN A 105 -20.74 14.35 -0.79
CA ASN A 105 -20.90 14.26 -2.24
C ASN A 105 -21.17 15.66 -2.80
N SER A 106 -20.15 16.33 -3.29
CA SER A 106 -20.31 17.56 -4.04
C SER A 106 -20.57 17.26 -5.52
N ASN A 107 -21.25 18.17 -6.21
CA ASN A 107 -21.42 18.08 -7.67
C ASN A 107 -20.10 18.32 -8.44
N ASP A 108 -18.99 18.51 -7.72
CA ASP A 108 -17.68 18.87 -8.27
C ASP A 108 -16.86 17.66 -8.76
N LEU A 109 -17.38 16.42 -8.61
CA LEU A 109 -16.71 15.16 -9.03
C LEU A 109 -15.26 15.03 -8.52
N PRO A 110 -15.04 15.04 -7.20
CA PRO A 110 -13.70 14.90 -6.65
C PRO A 110 -13.13 13.50 -6.95
N LEU A 111 -11.87 13.42 -7.35
CA LEU A 111 -11.08 12.20 -7.34
C LEU A 111 -10.30 12.16 -6.02
N PHE A 112 -10.27 10.99 -5.40
CA PHE A 112 -9.55 10.76 -4.15
C PHE A 112 -8.36 9.83 -4.40
N SER A 113 -7.26 10.10 -3.73
CA SER A 113 -6.06 9.27 -3.75
C SER A 113 -5.28 9.40 -2.44
N ASN A 114 -4.28 8.54 -2.25
CA ASN A 114 -3.40 8.55 -1.08
C ASN A 114 -4.18 8.65 0.24
N ILE A 115 -5.12 7.72 0.45
CA ILE A 115 -5.89 7.64 1.69
C ILE A 115 -5.03 6.91 2.72
N GLU A 116 -4.72 7.58 3.82
CA GLU A 116 -3.79 7.08 4.85
C GLU A 116 -4.39 7.21 6.24
N TRP A 117 -4.34 6.13 7.01
CA TRP A 117 -4.73 6.15 8.42
C TRP A 117 -3.67 6.81 9.29
N SER A 118 -4.10 7.61 10.23
CA SER A 118 -3.24 8.02 11.34
C SER A 118 -2.84 6.81 12.20
N PRO A 119 -1.57 6.68 12.61
CA PRO A 119 -1.12 5.52 13.38
C PRO A 119 -1.63 5.47 14.83
N ILE A 120 -2.20 6.56 15.35
CA ILE A 120 -2.57 6.73 16.77
C ILE A 120 -3.98 7.24 17.03
N SER A 121 -4.74 7.59 16.00
CA SER A 121 -6.07 8.21 16.15
C SER A 121 -6.98 7.83 14.99
N ASP A 122 -8.29 7.98 15.20
CA ASP A 122 -9.34 7.73 14.23
C ASP A 122 -9.43 8.87 13.19
N ARG A 123 -8.30 9.12 12.50
CA ARG A 123 -8.15 10.16 11.46
C ARG A 123 -7.61 9.57 10.18
N LEU A 124 -8.02 10.18 9.11
CA LEU A 124 -7.53 9.92 7.76
C LEU A 124 -6.96 11.18 7.14
N SER A 125 -5.89 11.04 6.38
CA SER A 125 -5.48 12.01 5.38
C SER A 125 -5.79 11.48 3.99
N PHE A 126 -6.08 12.35 3.05
CA PHE A 126 -6.32 12.00 1.65
C PHE A 126 -6.06 13.19 0.73
N ILE A 127 -5.72 12.91 -0.50
CA ILE A 127 -5.62 13.92 -1.56
C ILE A 127 -6.95 13.96 -2.30
N GLN A 128 -7.49 15.16 -2.45
CA GLN A 128 -8.67 15.44 -3.26
C GLN A 128 -8.25 16.25 -4.48
N SER A 129 -8.63 15.79 -5.68
CA SER A 129 -8.41 16.50 -6.93
C SER A 129 -9.74 16.82 -7.58
N ILE A 130 -9.98 18.11 -7.90
CA ILE A 130 -11.22 18.56 -8.53
C ILE A 130 -10.87 19.39 -9.78
N THR A 131 -11.17 18.84 -10.95
CA THR A 131 -10.86 19.50 -12.24
C THR A 131 -11.69 20.78 -12.45
N SER A 132 -12.97 20.76 -12.07
CA SER A 132 -13.89 21.91 -12.23
C SER A 132 -13.56 23.08 -11.30
N THR A 133 -13.00 22.81 -10.13
CA THR A 133 -12.62 23.80 -9.12
C THR A 133 -11.26 23.49 -8.50
N PRO A 134 -10.15 23.71 -9.24
CA PRO A 134 -8.82 23.35 -8.77
C PRO A 134 -8.42 24.01 -7.43
N ALA A 135 -9.04 25.14 -7.10
CA ALA A 135 -8.84 25.82 -5.82
C ALA A 135 -9.29 24.99 -4.60
N LYS A 136 -10.13 23.98 -4.80
CA LYS A 136 -10.56 23.03 -3.76
C LYS A 136 -9.73 21.74 -3.76
N SER A 137 -8.82 21.55 -4.71
CA SER A 137 -7.89 20.44 -4.71
C SER A 137 -6.85 20.60 -3.61
N GLY A 138 -6.35 19.51 -3.04
CA GLY A 138 -5.32 19.54 -2.02
C GLY A 138 -5.34 18.35 -1.08
N LEU A 139 -4.52 18.42 -0.04
CA LEU A 139 -4.47 17.45 1.03
C LEU A 139 -5.48 17.81 2.11
N TYR A 140 -6.26 16.83 2.54
CA TYR A 140 -7.30 16.94 3.55
C TYR A 140 -7.07 15.98 4.71
N ILE A 141 -7.64 16.31 5.85
CA ILE A 141 -7.74 15.44 7.03
C ILE A 141 -9.21 15.38 7.45
N VAL A 142 -9.66 14.18 7.83
CA VAL A 142 -10.99 13.94 8.38
C VAL A 142 -10.92 12.99 9.58
N GLU A 143 -11.77 13.20 10.58
CA GLU A 143 -11.99 12.24 11.66
C GLU A 143 -13.05 11.21 11.21
N THR A 144 -12.92 9.94 11.59
CA THR A 144 -13.85 8.88 11.14
C THR A 144 -15.27 9.04 11.70
N ASN A 145 -15.44 9.87 12.70
CA ASN A 145 -16.75 10.24 13.28
C ASN A 145 -17.28 11.59 12.80
N ASP A 146 -16.60 12.24 11.85
CA ASP A 146 -16.98 13.53 11.26
C ASP A 146 -17.05 13.43 9.74
N SER A 147 -17.99 14.15 9.13
CA SER A 147 -18.16 14.22 7.66
C SER A 147 -17.68 15.55 7.07
N ASN A 148 -16.88 16.33 7.81
CA ASN A 148 -16.38 17.65 7.43
C ASN A 148 -14.85 17.65 7.30
N PRO A 149 -14.28 17.22 6.16
CA PRO A 149 -12.84 17.22 5.95
C PRO A 149 -12.24 18.63 6.03
N MET A 150 -11.17 18.77 6.79
CA MET A 150 -10.39 19.99 6.87
C MET A 150 -9.27 19.97 5.84
N ARG A 151 -9.18 21.00 4.99
CA ARG A 151 -8.07 21.16 4.06
C ARG A 151 -6.80 21.52 4.82
N LEU A 152 -5.76 20.69 4.66
CA LEU A 152 -4.52 20.86 5.40
C LEU A 152 -3.62 21.95 4.81
N THR A 153 -3.50 22.03 3.49
CA THR A 153 -2.65 23.00 2.80
C THR A 153 -3.30 23.58 1.55
N SER A 154 -2.93 24.82 1.19
CA SER A 154 -3.31 25.45 -0.07
C SER A 154 -2.36 25.16 -1.23
N LEU A 155 -1.22 24.49 -0.97
CA LEU A 155 -0.26 24.09 -1.99
C LEU A 155 -0.86 23.06 -2.94
N LYS A 156 -0.34 22.99 -4.17
CA LYS A 156 -0.69 21.95 -5.14
C LYS A 156 0.03 20.65 -4.76
N VAL A 157 -0.65 19.83 -3.94
CA VAL A 157 -0.12 18.55 -3.51
C VAL A 157 -0.12 17.56 -4.67
N HIS A 158 1.01 16.86 -4.84
CA HIS A 158 1.19 15.83 -5.85
C HIS A 158 0.94 14.44 -5.26
N THR A 159 1.71 14.06 -4.25
CA THR A 159 1.57 12.76 -3.55
C THR A 159 1.80 12.93 -2.04
N GLY A 160 1.46 11.93 -1.25
CA GLY A 160 1.71 11.89 0.18
C GLY A 160 0.44 11.92 1.00
N GLY A 161 0.53 12.48 2.19
CA GLY A 161 -0.50 12.37 3.23
C GLY A 161 -0.09 11.40 4.33
N ASN A 162 1.10 10.78 4.21
CA ASN A 162 1.58 9.79 5.16
C ASN A 162 1.96 10.44 6.52
N TRP A 163 1.63 9.75 7.60
CA TRP A 163 1.74 10.23 8.97
C TRP A 163 3.06 9.86 9.64
N SER A 164 3.59 10.75 10.46
CA SER A 164 4.66 10.39 11.40
C SER A 164 4.17 9.35 12.41
N LYS A 165 5.10 8.54 12.95
CA LYS A 165 4.78 7.43 13.89
C LYS A 165 3.99 7.84 15.13
N ASP A 166 4.09 9.10 15.53
CA ASP A 166 3.38 9.70 16.68
C ASP A 166 2.12 10.48 16.26
N GLY A 167 1.77 10.46 14.96
CA GLY A 167 0.59 11.15 14.41
C GLY A 167 0.65 12.68 14.49
N SER A 168 1.80 13.25 14.86
CA SER A 168 1.95 14.70 15.08
C SER A 168 2.22 15.48 13.80
N ARG A 169 2.63 14.80 12.71
CA ARG A 169 2.99 15.43 11.43
C ARG A 169 2.55 14.58 10.24
N VAL A 170 2.33 15.25 9.12
CA VAL A 170 2.01 14.65 7.83
C VAL A 170 3.05 15.09 6.81
N VAL A 171 3.57 14.17 6.00
CA VAL A 171 4.50 14.43 4.89
C VAL A 171 3.77 14.37 3.56
N PHE A 172 4.10 15.29 2.65
CA PHE A 172 3.53 15.36 1.30
C PHE A 172 4.50 16.06 0.33
N THR A 173 4.28 15.85 -0.95
CA THR A 173 5.04 16.54 -2.00
C THR A 173 4.19 17.57 -2.74
N VAL A 174 4.84 18.59 -3.24
CA VAL A 174 4.24 19.67 -4.02
C VAL A 174 4.87 19.70 -5.40
N GLU A 175 4.01 19.73 -6.42
CA GLU A 175 4.37 19.86 -7.83
C GLU A 175 4.02 21.26 -8.33
N ASP A 176 4.85 22.21 -8.01
CA ASP A 176 4.73 23.60 -8.50
C ASP A 176 6.13 24.13 -8.81
N THR A 177 6.32 24.75 -9.96
CA THR A 177 7.63 25.16 -10.47
C THR A 177 8.48 25.96 -9.47
N TYR A 178 7.83 26.70 -8.58
CA TYR A 178 8.52 27.53 -7.57
C TYR A 178 8.48 26.95 -6.16
N GLN A 179 7.57 26.00 -5.91
CA GLN A 179 7.31 25.43 -4.59
C GLN A 179 7.47 23.90 -4.56
N GLN A 180 8.00 23.30 -5.63
CA GLN A 180 8.22 21.85 -5.71
C GLN A 180 9.09 21.34 -4.56
N GLY A 181 8.80 20.14 -4.08
CA GLY A 181 9.58 19.47 -3.03
C GLY A 181 8.74 18.73 -2.02
N THR A 182 9.42 18.15 -1.05
CA THR A 182 8.81 17.44 0.07
C THR A 182 8.58 18.42 1.23
N TYR A 183 7.39 18.36 1.79
CA TYR A 183 6.92 19.21 2.90
C TYR A 183 6.43 18.35 4.07
N VAL A 184 6.54 18.92 5.25
CA VAL A 184 5.97 18.39 6.49
C VAL A 184 5.09 19.46 7.12
N ARG A 185 3.95 19.05 7.67
CA ARG A 185 3.00 19.92 8.35
C ARG A 185 2.31 19.21 9.51
N ASN A 186 1.92 19.94 10.55
CA ASN A 186 1.08 19.40 11.61
C ASN A 186 -0.36 19.22 11.13
N PRO A 187 -1.07 18.20 11.61
CA PRO A 187 -2.44 17.89 11.15
C PRO A 187 -3.48 18.96 11.50
N ASN A 188 -3.15 19.91 12.36
CA ASN A 188 -3.98 21.09 12.66
C ASN A 188 -3.72 22.27 11.70
N GLY A 189 -2.89 22.09 10.65
CA GLY A 189 -2.63 23.09 9.64
C GLY A 189 -1.59 24.14 10.01
N VAL A 190 -0.81 23.96 11.06
CA VAL A 190 0.30 24.88 11.43
C VAL A 190 1.67 24.21 11.21
N ASN A 191 2.75 25.00 11.33
CA ASN A 191 4.13 24.54 11.25
C ASN A 191 4.44 23.77 9.95
N GLU A 192 4.26 24.44 8.80
CA GLU A 192 4.64 23.89 7.50
C GLU A 192 6.13 24.14 7.24
N TYR A 193 6.86 23.09 6.89
CA TYR A 193 8.29 23.14 6.56
C TYR A 193 8.55 22.46 5.22
N ARG A 194 9.32 23.11 4.35
CA ARG A 194 9.84 22.51 3.13
C ARG A 194 11.18 21.83 3.42
N LEU A 195 11.30 20.54 3.14
CA LEU A 195 12.49 19.74 3.40
C LEU A 195 13.42 19.65 2.18
N THR A 196 12.84 19.60 0.96
CA THR A 196 13.60 19.49 -0.29
C THR A 196 13.15 20.55 -1.30
N THR A 197 13.92 20.72 -2.37
CA THR A 197 13.61 21.63 -3.49
C THR A 197 13.58 20.92 -4.84
N THR A 198 13.61 19.59 -4.83
CA THR A 198 13.63 18.70 -5.98
C THR A 198 12.20 18.27 -6.36
N ILE A 199 12.05 17.69 -7.54
CA ILE A 199 10.79 17.02 -7.92
C ILE A 199 10.77 15.69 -7.18
N ASP A 200 9.87 15.58 -6.22
CA ASP A 200 9.76 14.41 -5.36
C ASP A 200 8.36 13.82 -5.42
N SER A 201 8.27 12.51 -5.12
CA SER A 201 7.02 11.78 -5.02
C SER A 201 7.07 10.71 -3.92
N ASN A 202 5.91 10.17 -3.55
CA ASN A 202 5.74 9.06 -2.60
C ASN A 202 6.53 9.22 -1.29
N PRO A 203 6.42 10.36 -0.58
CA PRO A 203 7.11 10.56 0.68
C PRO A 203 6.43 9.75 1.78
N MET A 204 7.20 9.00 2.57
CA MET A 204 6.71 8.11 3.61
C MET A 204 7.54 8.19 4.89
N TRP A 205 6.88 8.37 6.01
CA TRP A 205 7.50 8.27 7.33
C TRP A 205 7.87 6.84 7.68
N SER A 206 9.04 6.67 8.28
CA SER A 206 9.37 5.39 8.91
C SER A 206 8.41 5.10 10.08
N PRO A 207 7.89 3.87 10.20
CA PRO A 207 6.98 3.51 11.30
C PRO A 207 7.66 3.49 12.66
N VAL A 208 8.98 3.49 12.72
CA VAL A 208 9.76 3.34 13.97
C VAL A 208 10.77 4.44 14.24
N ALA A 209 11.21 5.19 13.21
CA ALA A 209 12.26 6.20 13.29
C ALA A 209 11.78 7.57 12.78
N ASN A 210 12.51 8.64 13.12
CA ASN A 210 12.28 9.98 12.59
C ASN A 210 13.00 10.13 11.23
N LYS A 211 12.57 9.30 10.26
CA LYS A 211 13.13 9.29 8.90
C LYS A 211 12.00 9.30 7.88
N ILE A 212 12.29 9.87 6.74
CA ILE A 212 11.38 9.95 5.59
C ILE A 212 12.08 9.30 4.40
N ALA A 213 11.42 8.30 3.78
CA ALA A 213 11.77 7.80 2.47
C ALA A 213 10.96 8.54 1.41
N TYR A 214 11.54 8.80 0.25
CA TYR A 214 10.87 9.46 -0.86
C TYR A 214 11.54 9.11 -2.19
N VAL A 215 10.82 9.26 -3.27
CA VAL A 215 11.37 9.14 -4.63
C VAL A 215 11.70 10.52 -5.13
N SER A 216 12.89 10.71 -5.68
CA SER A 216 13.32 12.01 -6.23
C SER A 216 13.93 11.86 -7.62
N GLU A 217 13.55 12.75 -8.53
CA GLU A 217 14.02 12.80 -9.92
C GLU A 217 15.29 13.64 -10.08
N THR A 218 16.19 13.56 -9.11
CA THR A 218 17.52 14.17 -9.27
C THR A 218 18.33 13.36 -10.28
N ASN A 219 18.80 13.94 -11.36
CA ASN A 219 19.59 13.31 -12.43
C ASN A 219 18.81 12.48 -13.48
N TYR A 220 17.57 12.84 -13.78
CA TYR A 220 16.74 12.23 -14.82
C TYR A 220 16.35 10.75 -14.57
N SER A 221 16.62 10.22 -13.38
CA SER A 221 16.22 8.90 -12.96
C SER A 221 15.57 8.99 -11.58
N PRO A 222 14.33 8.49 -11.43
CA PRO A 222 13.65 8.48 -10.13
C PRO A 222 14.26 7.41 -9.24
N ASP A 223 14.95 7.84 -8.18
CA ASP A 223 15.54 6.97 -7.18
C ASP A 223 14.93 7.17 -5.80
N ILE A 224 15.06 6.15 -4.98
CA ILE A 224 14.62 6.19 -3.59
C ILE A 224 15.71 6.81 -2.74
N TYR A 225 15.33 7.81 -1.98
CA TYR A 225 16.16 8.51 -1.00
C TYR A 225 15.60 8.37 0.40
N LEU A 226 16.49 8.49 1.37
CA LEU A 226 16.19 8.54 2.80
C LEU A 226 16.75 9.84 3.37
N MET A 227 15.99 10.52 4.23
CA MET A 227 16.43 11.70 4.98
C MET A 227 15.96 11.64 6.42
N ASP A 228 16.55 12.45 7.29
CA ASP A 228 15.99 12.69 8.61
C ASP A 228 14.77 13.62 8.51
N ASP A 229 13.95 13.67 9.54
CA ASP A 229 12.68 14.40 9.56
C ASP A 229 12.81 15.94 9.54
N ASP A 230 14.04 16.44 9.62
CA ASP A 230 14.41 17.86 9.42
C ASP A 230 14.97 18.15 8.02
N GLY A 231 15.02 17.15 7.13
CA GLY A 231 15.58 17.25 5.79
C GLY A 231 17.09 17.05 5.70
N SER A 232 17.77 16.75 6.80
CA SER A 232 19.22 16.48 6.84
C SER A 232 19.55 15.00 6.54
N ASN A 233 20.85 14.70 6.42
CA ASN A 233 21.38 13.35 6.25
C ASN A 233 20.77 12.56 5.08
N ILE A 234 20.63 13.24 3.93
CA ILE A 234 20.09 12.64 2.71
C ILE A 234 21.01 11.51 2.22
N LYS A 235 20.44 10.32 2.05
CA LYS A 235 21.10 9.12 1.55
C LYS A 235 20.32 8.54 0.38
N ARG A 236 20.96 8.27 -0.75
CA ARG A 236 20.39 7.56 -1.90
C ARG A 236 20.39 6.06 -1.61
N LEU A 237 19.26 5.38 -1.81
CA LEU A 237 19.09 3.95 -1.57
C LEU A 237 19.13 3.12 -2.85
N THR A 238 18.73 3.70 -3.99
CA THR A 238 18.80 3.05 -5.31
C THR A 238 19.63 3.89 -6.27
N ASN A 239 20.24 3.25 -7.28
CA ASN A 239 21.09 3.92 -8.25
C ASN A 239 21.03 3.18 -9.60
N ASP A 240 19.86 3.20 -10.21
CA ASP A 240 19.63 2.56 -11.50
C ASP A 240 18.72 3.47 -12.38
N ALA A 241 18.48 3.07 -13.62
CA ALA A 241 17.68 3.84 -14.57
C ALA A 241 16.19 3.47 -14.55
N TYR A 242 15.70 2.76 -13.53
CA TYR A 242 14.33 2.27 -13.47
C TYR A 242 13.41 3.22 -12.73
N ILE A 243 12.12 3.25 -13.12
CA ILE A 243 11.08 3.99 -12.40
C ILE A 243 10.71 3.22 -11.14
N LYS A 244 10.66 3.93 -10.01
CA LYS A 244 10.24 3.38 -8.71
C LYS A 244 8.83 3.86 -8.38
N SER A 245 7.97 2.91 -7.98
CA SER A 245 6.59 3.17 -7.53
C SER A 245 6.22 2.28 -6.34
N ASN A 246 5.04 2.49 -5.76
CA ASN A 246 4.48 1.70 -4.66
C ASN A 246 5.47 1.51 -3.49
N VAL A 247 6.18 2.60 -3.14
CA VAL A 247 7.19 2.59 -2.07
C VAL A 247 6.51 2.43 -0.72
N SER A 248 6.96 1.48 0.12
CA SER A 248 6.46 1.28 1.47
C SER A 248 7.54 0.79 2.43
N TRP A 249 7.40 1.16 3.72
CA TRP A 249 8.28 0.67 4.78
C TRP A 249 7.84 -0.69 5.30
N SER A 250 8.81 -1.57 5.60
CA SER A 250 8.53 -2.72 6.46
C SER A 250 8.10 -2.25 7.86
N PRO A 251 7.21 -2.98 8.56
CA PRO A 251 6.73 -2.60 9.90
C PRO A 251 7.83 -2.39 10.94
N ASP A 252 8.99 -3.07 10.79
CA ASP A 252 10.17 -2.92 11.65
C ASP A 252 11.08 -1.74 11.25
N GLY A 253 10.73 -1.02 10.17
CA GLY A 253 11.46 0.13 9.64
C GLY A 253 12.86 -0.19 9.11
N ARG A 254 13.13 -1.43 8.74
CA ARG A 254 14.41 -1.86 8.18
C ARG A 254 14.46 -1.78 6.67
N TYR A 255 13.40 -2.20 6.00
CA TYR A 255 13.35 -2.34 4.56
C TYR A 255 12.40 -1.33 3.92
N ILE A 256 12.73 -0.95 2.68
CA ILE A 256 11.80 -0.31 1.76
C ILE A 256 11.43 -1.34 0.70
N LEU A 257 10.13 -1.58 0.55
CA LEU A 257 9.50 -2.38 -0.50
C LEU A 257 9.07 -1.45 -1.62
N PHE A 258 9.27 -1.83 -2.87
CA PHE A 258 8.90 -1.01 -4.02
C PHE A 258 8.74 -1.85 -5.29
N VAL A 259 8.06 -1.29 -6.26
CA VAL A 259 8.01 -1.79 -7.63
C VAL A 259 9.05 -1.05 -8.46
N SER A 260 9.81 -1.78 -9.27
CA SER A 260 10.77 -1.22 -10.20
C SER A 260 10.46 -1.69 -11.61
N ARG A 261 10.41 -0.76 -12.57
CA ARG A 261 10.17 -1.05 -13.98
C ARG A 261 11.14 -0.28 -14.87
N HIS A 262 11.50 -0.87 -15.99
CA HIS A 262 12.32 -0.18 -16.99
C HIS A 262 11.67 1.15 -17.42
N SER A 263 12.48 2.21 -17.46
CA SER A 263 12.08 3.48 -18.02
C SER A 263 12.41 3.50 -19.51
N CYS A 264 11.42 3.68 -20.35
CA CYS A 264 11.66 3.99 -21.75
C CYS A 264 12.23 5.39 -21.99
N TRP A 265 12.74 6.05 -20.95
CA TRP A 265 13.21 7.44 -21.00
C TRP A 265 14.70 7.60 -20.73
N ASP A 266 15.54 6.85 -21.44
CA ASP A 266 16.99 7.16 -21.46
C ASP A 266 17.28 8.04 -22.68
N PRO A 267 17.80 9.26 -22.50
CA PRO A 267 17.99 10.20 -23.61
C PRO A 267 19.10 9.81 -24.60
N VAL A 268 19.89 8.78 -24.36
CA VAL A 268 21.07 8.46 -25.17
C VAL A 268 20.95 7.17 -26.01
N ASP A 269 20.19 6.17 -25.61
CA ASP A 269 20.13 4.87 -26.30
C ASP A 269 18.71 4.22 -26.42
N LEU A 270 17.71 4.73 -25.76
CA LEU A 270 16.43 4.08 -25.52
C LEU A 270 15.30 4.41 -26.50
N LEU A 271 15.40 5.51 -27.26
CA LEU A 271 14.44 5.74 -28.38
C LEU A 271 14.46 4.59 -29.38
N LYS A 272 15.58 3.87 -29.47
CA LYS A 272 15.72 2.73 -30.35
C LYS A 272 15.17 1.44 -29.70
N HIS A 273 15.46 1.17 -28.42
CA HIS A 273 15.00 -0.05 -27.74
C HIS A 273 13.50 -0.04 -27.46
N CYS A 274 12.94 1.10 -27.09
CA CYS A 274 11.50 1.21 -26.84
C CYS A 274 10.67 1.26 -28.13
N SER A 275 11.16 1.90 -29.20
CA SER A 275 10.50 1.82 -30.50
C SER A 275 10.54 0.40 -31.05
N ASP A 276 11.68 -0.28 -30.95
CA ASP A 276 11.86 -1.65 -31.39
C ASP A 276 10.99 -2.62 -30.57
N ALA A 277 10.79 -2.37 -29.28
CA ALA A 277 9.95 -3.19 -28.42
C ALA A 277 8.45 -2.89 -28.58
N MET A 278 8.04 -1.64 -28.79
CA MET A 278 6.66 -1.32 -29.17
C MET A 278 6.32 -1.92 -30.56
N GLU A 279 7.24 -1.87 -31.52
CA GLU A 279 7.07 -2.47 -32.83
C GLU A 279 7.02 -4.00 -32.76
N LYS A 280 7.83 -4.63 -31.89
CA LYS A 280 7.78 -6.09 -31.61
C LYS A 280 6.49 -6.52 -30.93
N ARG A 281 5.91 -5.69 -30.06
CA ARG A 281 4.61 -5.95 -29.41
C ARG A 281 3.46 -5.98 -30.43
N GLU A 282 3.56 -5.17 -31.51
CA GLU A 282 2.60 -5.21 -32.64
C GLU A 282 2.84 -6.39 -33.59
N THR A 283 4.07 -6.95 -33.64
CA THR A 283 4.46 -8.02 -34.59
C THR A 283 4.50 -9.42 -33.97
N SER A 284 4.16 -9.59 -32.67
CA SER A 284 4.20 -10.87 -31.92
C SER A 284 5.55 -11.62 -31.98
N GLU A 285 6.65 -10.94 -32.23
CA GLU A 285 7.98 -11.52 -32.00
C GLU A 285 8.33 -11.49 -30.49
N GLU A 286 8.98 -12.56 -30.00
CA GLU A 286 9.35 -12.72 -28.59
C GLU A 286 10.03 -11.45 -28.06
N LEU A 287 9.31 -10.75 -27.17
CA LEU A 287 9.87 -9.67 -26.37
C LEU A 287 10.81 -10.28 -25.33
N ASP A 288 11.92 -9.61 -25.07
CA ASP A 288 12.71 -9.90 -23.88
C ASP A 288 11.81 -9.55 -22.66
N PRO A 289 11.33 -10.54 -21.91
CA PRO A 289 10.39 -10.30 -20.80
C PRO A 289 10.96 -9.39 -19.73
N ASP A 290 12.29 -9.35 -19.59
CA ASP A 290 12.96 -8.58 -18.53
C ASP A 290 12.95 -7.05 -18.77
N ILE A 291 12.48 -6.57 -19.94
CA ILE A 291 12.62 -5.15 -20.31
C ILE A 291 11.42 -4.29 -19.87
N TYR A 292 10.23 -4.86 -19.65
CA TYR A 292 9.00 -4.05 -19.48
C TYR A 292 8.14 -4.37 -18.28
N ASP A 293 8.32 -5.51 -17.64
CA ASP A 293 7.42 -5.93 -16.60
C ASP A 293 7.85 -5.36 -15.24
N PRO A 294 6.94 -4.68 -14.52
CA PRO A 294 7.22 -4.23 -13.16
C PRO A 294 7.45 -5.44 -12.26
N GLU A 295 8.53 -5.38 -11.50
CA GLU A 295 8.92 -6.41 -10.56
C GLU A 295 9.03 -5.82 -9.14
N ILE A 296 8.87 -6.65 -8.14
CA ILE A 296 8.89 -6.25 -6.74
C ILE A 296 10.30 -6.39 -6.18
N TYR A 297 10.76 -5.34 -5.52
CA TYR A 297 12.08 -5.23 -4.90
C TYR A 297 12.01 -4.80 -3.45
N ILE A 298 13.08 -5.10 -2.73
CA ILE A 298 13.29 -4.59 -1.37
C ILE A 298 14.73 -4.09 -1.22
N VAL A 299 14.93 -3.04 -0.41
CA VAL A 299 16.25 -2.50 -0.10
C VAL A 299 16.42 -2.29 1.41
N ASP A 300 17.58 -2.72 1.97
CA ASP A 300 17.90 -2.55 3.41
C ASP A 300 18.43 -1.13 3.65
N THR A 301 17.70 -0.32 4.40
CA THR A 301 18.03 1.07 4.71
C THR A 301 19.25 1.26 5.60
N ARG A 302 19.67 0.20 6.31
CA ARG A 302 20.79 0.21 7.28
C ARG A 302 22.15 -0.02 6.64
N GLN A 303 22.21 -0.55 5.41
CA GLN A 303 23.45 -0.76 4.70
C GLN A 303 24.04 0.58 4.20
N ASP A 304 25.34 0.75 4.24
CA ASP A 304 25.99 1.97 3.76
C ASP A 304 25.88 2.13 2.22
N ASN A 305 26.03 1.05 1.49
CA ASN A 305 25.82 0.93 0.04
C ASN A 305 24.77 -0.13 -0.21
N PRO A 306 23.48 0.22 -0.10
CA PRO A 306 22.42 -0.75 -0.24
C PRO A 306 22.26 -1.16 -1.72
N GLU A 307 22.14 -2.47 -1.93
CA GLU A 307 21.78 -3.05 -3.23
C GLU A 307 20.35 -3.56 -3.13
N PRO A 308 19.46 -3.14 -4.03
CA PRO A 308 18.10 -3.67 -4.11
C PRO A 308 18.11 -5.18 -4.38
N ASN A 309 17.27 -5.93 -3.68
CA ASN A 309 17.05 -7.34 -3.90
C ASN A 309 15.69 -7.55 -4.58
N GLN A 310 15.69 -8.17 -5.75
CA GLN A 310 14.50 -8.54 -6.50
C GLN A 310 13.80 -9.72 -5.82
N LEU A 311 12.49 -9.63 -5.64
CA LEU A 311 11.67 -10.65 -4.97
C LEU A 311 10.82 -11.47 -5.95
N THR A 312 10.40 -10.88 -7.06
CA THR A 312 9.67 -11.57 -8.14
C THR A 312 10.55 -11.65 -9.39
N HIS A 313 10.49 -12.78 -10.12
CA HIS A 313 11.37 -13.11 -11.23
C HIS A 313 10.58 -13.82 -12.31
N ASN A 314 9.59 -13.17 -12.87
CA ASN A 314 8.74 -13.73 -13.91
C ASN A 314 8.65 -12.76 -15.09
N SER A 315 7.82 -13.06 -16.10
CA SER A 315 7.64 -12.24 -17.31
C SER A 315 6.26 -11.61 -17.38
N VAL A 316 5.66 -11.33 -16.22
CA VAL A 316 4.34 -10.70 -16.09
C VAL A 316 4.40 -9.53 -15.11
N LEU A 317 3.36 -8.69 -15.13
CA LEU A 317 3.25 -7.57 -14.20
C LEU A 317 3.06 -8.09 -12.78
N ASP A 318 3.95 -7.64 -11.86
CA ASP A 318 3.81 -7.80 -10.42
C ASP A 318 3.80 -6.40 -9.78
N GLU A 319 2.68 -6.02 -9.17
CA GLU A 319 2.47 -4.67 -8.69
C GLU A 319 1.68 -4.60 -7.37
N ASP A 320 1.49 -3.39 -6.84
CA ASP A 320 0.76 -3.10 -5.60
C ASP A 320 1.20 -3.95 -4.37
N PRO A 321 2.51 -4.09 -4.10
CA PRO A 321 2.97 -4.88 -2.97
C PRO A 321 2.69 -4.20 -1.64
N VAL A 322 2.17 -4.95 -0.66
CA VAL A 322 1.88 -4.49 0.69
C VAL A 322 2.42 -5.46 1.74
N TRP A 323 2.98 -4.93 2.82
CA TRP A 323 3.45 -5.71 3.95
C TRP A 323 2.30 -6.24 4.82
N SER A 324 2.44 -7.47 5.31
CA SER A 324 1.64 -7.92 6.46
C SER A 324 2.00 -7.10 7.71
N PRO A 325 1.06 -6.91 8.66
CA PRO A 325 1.30 -6.10 9.87
C PRO A 325 2.49 -6.57 10.72
N ASP A 326 2.81 -7.87 10.71
CA ASP A 326 3.95 -8.47 11.40
C ASP A 326 5.25 -8.42 10.58
N GLY A 327 5.21 -8.01 9.31
CA GLY A 327 6.33 -7.94 8.39
C GLY A 327 6.84 -9.29 7.88
N SER A 328 6.14 -10.40 8.14
CA SER A 328 6.56 -11.74 7.73
C SER A 328 6.23 -12.07 6.27
N LYS A 329 5.20 -11.43 5.72
CA LYS A 329 4.68 -11.65 4.37
C LYS A 329 4.52 -10.35 3.58
N ILE A 330 4.44 -10.49 2.27
CA ILE A 330 4.08 -9.45 1.31
C ILE A 330 2.91 -9.99 0.49
N ALA A 331 1.82 -9.24 0.39
CA ALA A 331 0.77 -9.48 -0.60
C ALA A 331 1.00 -8.58 -1.82
N PHE A 332 0.62 -9.03 -2.99
CA PHE A 332 0.81 -8.29 -4.24
C PHE A 332 -0.18 -8.75 -5.32
N VAL A 333 -0.31 -7.96 -6.35
CA VAL A 333 -1.07 -8.31 -7.56
C VAL A 333 -0.12 -8.91 -8.58
N SER A 334 -0.51 -10.03 -9.20
CA SER A 334 0.23 -10.67 -10.29
C SER A 334 -0.69 -11.07 -11.44
N TYR A 335 -0.22 -10.90 -12.67
CA TYR A 335 -0.95 -11.25 -13.90
C TYR A 335 -0.51 -12.60 -14.48
N LEU A 336 -0.03 -13.52 -13.63
CA LEU A 336 0.58 -14.79 -14.04
C LEU A 336 -0.33 -15.67 -14.91
N ASP A 337 -1.65 -15.60 -14.71
CA ASP A 337 -2.63 -16.39 -15.49
C ASP A 337 -3.44 -15.56 -16.49
N GLY A 338 -3.04 -14.30 -16.73
CA GLY A 338 -3.63 -13.42 -17.76
C GLY A 338 -4.65 -12.41 -17.22
N ASP A 339 -5.07 -12.52 -15.96
CA ASP A 339 -5.88 -11.56 -15.19
C ASP A 339 -5.21 -11.24 -13.86
N ALA A 340 -5.61 -10.12 -13.26
CA ALA A 340 -5.04 -9.66 -11.99
C ALA A 340 -5.54 -10.53 -10.83
N GLU A 341 -4.64 -11.18 -10.13
CA GLU A 341 -4.94 -12.00 -8.97
C GLU A 341 -4.08 -11.62 -7.75
N ILE A 342 -4.59 -11.86 -6.56
CA ILE A 342 -3.85 -11.61 -5.32
C ILE A 342 -2.94 -12.78 -5.01
N PHE A 343 -1.67 -12.48 -4.81
CA PHE A 343 -0.63 -13.41 -4.36
C PHE A 343 -0.06 -12.99 -3.01
N THR A 344 0.58 -13.93 -2.34
CA THR A 344 1.44 -13.67 -1.18
C THR A 344 2.79 -14.33 -1.35
N MET A 345 3.81 -13.77 -0.69
CA MET A 345 5.14 -14.34 -0.54
C MET A 345 5.70 -14.04 0.85
N SER A 346 6.75 -14.74 1.26
CA SER A 346 7.50 -14.35 2.45
C SER A 346 8.23 -13.01 2.21
N ALA A 347 8.66 -12.35 3.27
CA ALA A 347 9.46 -11.11 3.20
C ALA A 347 10.78 -11.25 2.40
N THR A 348 11.19 -12.47 2.07
CA THR A 348 12.39 -12.78 1.27
C THR A 348 12.10 -13.15 -0.18
N GLY A 349 10.84 -13.04 -0.63
CA GLY A 349 10.40 -13.41 -1.99
C GLY A 349 10.11 -14.91 -2.18
N SER A 350 10.38 -15.75 -1.16
CA SER A 350 10.11 -17.20 -1.23
C SER A 350 8.65 -17.53 -0.89
N ASN A 351 8.25 -18.79 -1.16
CA ASN A 351 6.92 -19.32 -0.85
C ASN A 351 5.78 -18.47 -1.48
N GLN A 352 5.93 -18.13 -2.73
CA GLN A 352 4.87 -17.44 -3.47
C GLN A 352 3.64 -18.34 -3.56
N GLN A 353 2.49 -17.80 -3.21
CA GLN A 353 1.20 -18.50 -3.19
C GLN A 353 0.12 -17.59 -3.77
N ARG A 354 -0.63 -18.11 -4.74
CA ARG A 354 -1.83 -17.48 -5.24
C ARG A 354 -2.96 -17.62 -4.21
N LEU A 355 -3.61 -16.53 -3.87
CA LEU A 355 -4.74 -16.51 -2.92
C LEU A 355 -6.08 -16.52 -3.64
N THR A 356 -6.24 -15.73 -4.70
CA THR A 356 -7.46 -15.68 -5.50
C THR A 356 -7.28 -16.42 -6.83
N ASN A 357 -8.35 -16.99 -7.38
CA ASN A 357 -8.33 -17.76 -8.62
C ASN A 357 -9.68 -17.70 -9.31
N ASN A 358 -9.87 -16.69 -10.13
CA ASN A 358 -11.11 -16.49 -10.87
C ASN A 358 -10.82 -15.80 -12.22
N ILE A 359 -11.84 -15.36 -12.96
CA ILE A 359 -11.71 -14.71 -14.27
C ILE A 359 -11.89 -13.18 -14.19
N TYR A 360 -11.86 -12.62 -13.01
CA TYR A 360 -12.06 -11.20 -12.76
C TYR A 360 -10.80 -10.59 -12.17
N GLU A 361 -10.64 -9.29 -12.33
CA GLU A 361 -9.52 -8.58 -11.75
C GLU A 361 -9.70 -8.44 -10.23
N ASP A 362 -8.72 -8.90 -9.48
CA ASP A 362 -8.56 -8.75 -8.04
C ASP A 362 -7.35 -7.85 -7.79
N VAL A 363 -7.58 -6.64 -7.28
CA VAL A 363 -6.55 -5.57 -7.22
C VAL A 363 -6.59 -4.80 -5.90
N ASN A 364 -5.60 -3.92 -5.69
CA ASN A 364 -5.47 -3.05 -4.51
C ASN A 364 -5.50 -3.82 -3.17
N PRO A 365 -4.61 -4.78 -2.96
CA PRO A 365 -4.55 -5.48 -1.67
C PRO A 365 -4.19 -4.52 -0.53
N SER A 366 -4.76 -4.77 0.66
CA SER A 366 -4.41 -4.08 1.90
C SER A 366 -4.54 -5.04 3.08
N TRP A 367 -3.61 -4.92 4.02
CA TRP A 367 -3.50 -5.82 5.15
C TRP A 367 -3.69 -5.13 6.47
#